data_8d65522172d388889b3c2ae2c1ac5b58
#
_entry.id   8d65522172d388889b3c2ae2c1ac5b58
#
_cell.length_a   1.000
_cell.length_b   1.000
_cell.length_c   1.000
_cell.angle_alpha   90.00
_cell.angle_beta   90.00
_cell.angle_gamma   90.00
#
_symmetry.space_group_name_H-M   'P 1'
#
loop_
_entity.id
_entity.type
_entity.pdbx_description
1 polymer ?
#
loop_
_entity_poly.entity_id
_entity_poly.type
_entity_poly.pdbx_seq_one_letter_code
_entity_poly.pdbx_strand_id
1 'polypeptide(L)'
;DEELAALDRNLADTAERVQAGESPISATIEFQSLVAEATHNQALLLARAPVSLLMRSGYSAIAPALPQSGPRLLEAHRQVADALRRRDAESAVAWTQKHLMDHRRGFEFAGLDMDAPIPEAS
;
A
#
# COMPACT_ATOMS: atom_id res chain seq x y z
N ASP A 1 20.38 -9.02 -1.64
CA ASP A 1 19.91 -8.00 -2.56
C ASP A 1 19.45 -6.77 -1.78
N GLU A 2 19.98 -5.60 -2.13
CA GLU A 2 19.68 -4.35 -1.44
C GLU A 2 18.22 -3.91 -1.61
N GLU A 3 17.63 -4.19 -2.76
CA GLU A 3 16.23 -3.86 -3.04
C GLU A 3 15.28 -4.65 -2.12
N LEU A 4 15.53 -5.93 -1.94
CA LEU A 4 14.77 -6.77 -0.99
C LEU A 4 15.02 -6.34 0.46
N ALA A 5 16.26 -6.00 0.81
CA ALA A 5 16.56 -5.49 2.15
C ALA A 5 15.83 -4.17 2.44
N ALA A 6 15.69 -3.29 1.45
CA ALA A 6 14.93 -2.05 1.59
C ALA A 6 13.43 -2.33 1.83
N LEU A 7 12.86 -3.31 1.13
CA LEU A 7 11.48 -3.75 1.39
C LEU A 7 11.31 -4.31 2.79
N ASP A 8 12.25 -5.11 3.28
CA ASP A 8 12.21 -5.66 4.64
C ASP A 8 12.26 -4.56 5.70
N ARG A 9 13.10 -3.53 5.53
CA ARG A 9 13.14 -2.38 6.42
C ARG A 9 11.83 -1.61 6.42
N ASN A 10 11.24 -1.42 5.24
CA ASN A 10 9.94 -0.76 5.11
C ASN A 10 8.84 -1.54 5.83
N LEU A 11 8.82 -2.86 5.68
CA LEU A 11 7.84 -3.72 6.36
C LEU A 11 7.98 -3.65 7.89
N ALA A 12 9.21 -3.59 8.40
CA ALA A 12 9.47 -3.43 9.83
C ALA A 12 8.94 -2.09 10.35
N ASP A 13 9.19 -0.99 9.64
CA ASP A 13 8.66 0.33 9.98
C ASP A 13 7.13 0.35 9.94
N THR A 14 6.55 -0.26 8.92
CA THR A 14 5.09 -0.38 8.81
C THR A 14 4.49 -1.14 10.01
N ALA A 15 5.13 -2.24 10.40
CA ALA A 15 4.67 -3.03 11.55
C ALA A 15 4.73 -2.24 12.85
N GLU A 16 5.80 -1.47 13.07
CA GLU A 16 5.93 -0.62 14.25
C GLU A 16 4.82 0.44 14.31
N ARG A 17 4.54 1.11 13.19
CA ARG A 17 3.47 2.10 13.11
C ARG A 17 2.10 1.51 13.39
N VAL A 18 1.80 0.35 12.80
CA VAL A 18 0.53 -0.35 13.01
C VAL A 18 0.38 -0.73 14.49
N GLN A 19 1.42 -1.26 15.12
CA GLN A 19 1.39 -1.61 16.56
C GLN A 19 1.22 -0.38 17.44
N ALA A 20 1.79 0.76 17.06
CA ALA A 20 1.65 2.01 17.80
C ALA A 20 0.30 2.71 17.58
N GLY A 21 -0.56 2.19 16.72
CA GLY A 21 -1.81 2.84 16.33
C GLY A 21 -1.62 4.07 15.45
N GLU A 22 -0.46 4.21 14.84
CA GLU A 22 -0.14 5.30 13.92
C GLU A 22 -0.55 4.93 12.49
N SER A 23 -0.77 5.96 11.66
CA SER A 23 -1.09 5.75 10.25
C SER A 23 0.10 5.14 9.49
N PRO A 24 -0.07 4.00 8.80
CA PRO A 24 1.00 3.40 8.01
C PRO A 24 1.13 4.02 6.61
N ILE A 25 0.36 5.07 6.28
CA ILE A 25 0.24 5.53 4.89
C ILE A 25 1.57 6.00 4.28
N SER A 26 2.41 6.67 5.05
CA SER A 26 3.72 7.12 4.55
C SER A 26 4.63 5.93 4.20
N ALA A 27 4.67 4.92 5.06
CA ALA A 27 5.41 3.69 4.80
C ALA A 27 4.83 2.90 3.62
N THR A 28 3.50 2.93 3.46
CA THR A 28 2.81 2.32 2.31
C THR A 28 3.22 2.96 1.00
N ILE A 29 3.25 4.28 0.95
CA ILE A 29 3.68 5.03 -0.23
C ILE A 29 5.15 4.74 -0.55
N GLU A 30 6.01 4.67 0.46
CA GLU A 30 7.40 4.28 0.30
C GLU A 30 7.53 2.84 -0.25
N PHE A 31 6.73 1.90 0.25
CA PHE A 31 6.71 0.53 -0.27
C PHE A 31 6.43 0.50 -1.77
N GLN A 32 5.43 1.23 -2.23
CA GLN A 32 5.10 1.32 -3.65
C GLN A 32 6.24 1.94 -4.45
N SER A 33 6.91 2.95 -3.90
CA SER A 33 8.09 3.56 -4.54
C SER A 33 9.25 2.58 -4.66
N LEU A 34 9.52 1.82 -3.61
CA LEU A 34 10.59 0.80 -3.62
C LEU A 34 10.30 -0.30 -4.66
N VAL A 35 9.05 -0.74 -4.77
CA VAL A 35 8.66 -1.72 -5.79
C VAL A 35 8.85 -1.12 -7.19
N ALA A 36 8.41 0.12 -7.42
CA ALA A 36 8.59 0.79 -8.71
C ALA A 36 10.06 0.96 -9.08
N GLU A 37 10.91 1.36 -8.13
CA GLU A 37 12.36 1.49 -8.34
C GLU A 37 12.98 0.13 -8.70
N ALA A 38 12.58 -0.93 -8.02
CA ALA A 38 13.08 -2.29 -8.27
C ALA A 38 12.72 -2.81 -9.67
N THR A 39 11.65 -2.32 -10.27
CA THR A 39 11.27 -2.69 -11.64
C THR A 39 12.13 -2.01 -12.71
N HIS A 40 12.82 -0.93 -12.36
CA HIS A 40 13.57 -0.06 -13.29
C HIS A 40 12.71 0.49 -14.44
N ASN A 41 11.39 0.61 -14.22
CA ASN A 41 10.43 1.09 -15.22
C ASN A 41 10.16 2.58 -15.02
N GLN A 42 10.60 3.40 -15.99
CA GLN A 42 10.47 4.87 -15.91
C GLN A 42 9.02 5.33 -15.85
N ALA A 43 8.11 4.65 -16.54
CA ALA A 43 6.69 5.02 -16.53
C ALA A 43 6.09 4.83 -15.12
N LEU A 44 6.42 3.75 -14.42
CA LEU A 44 6.00 3.52 -13.04
C LEU A 44 6.59 4.55 -12.09
N LEU A 45 7.88 4.89 -12.26
CA LEU A 45 8.54 5.91 -11.44
C LEU A 45 7.89 7.29 -11.60
N LEU A 46 7.53 7.66 -12.83
CA LEU A 46 6.85 8.93 -13.11
C LEU A 46 5.42 8.96 -12.55
N ALA A 47 4.71 7.84 -12.57
CA ALA A 47 3.34 7.75 -12.09
C ALA A 47 3.21 7.78 -10.56
N ARG A 48 4.29 7.50 -9.81
CA ARG A 48 4.22 7.32 -8.35
C ARG A 48 3.76 8.57 -7.59
N ALA A 49 4.14 9.78 -8.01
CA ALA A 49 3.80 10.99 -7.27
C ALA A 49 2.29 11.29 -7.28
N PRO A 50 1.59 11.34 -8.43
CA PRO A 50 0.15 11.55 -8.43
C PRO A 50 -0.61 10.40 -7.77
N VAL A 51 -0.17 9.15 -7.93
CA VAL A 51 -0.79 8.00 -7.26
C VAL A 51 -0.62 8.10 -5.74
N SER A 52 0.54 8.55 -5.27
CA SER A 52 0.80 8.74 -3.83
C SER A 52 -0.14 9.77 -3.20
N LEU A 53 -0.43 10.87 -3.91
CA LEU A 53 -1.39 11.88 -3.44
C LEU A 53 -2.79 11.29 -3.29
N LEU A 54 -3.25 10.53 -4.29
CA LEU A 54 -4.55 9.86 -4.25
C LEU A 54 -4.63 8.83 -3.13
N MET A 55 -3.58 8.05 -2.93
CA MET A 55 -3.52 7.05 -1.86
C MET A 55 -3.59 7.68 -0.48
N ARG A 56 -2.89 8.79 -0.26
CA ARG A 56 -2.91 9.49 1.04
C ARG A 56 -4.31 9.98 1.40
N SER A 57 -4.97 10.67 0.47
CA SER A 57 -6.33 11.17 0.68
C SER A 57 -7.33 10.04 0.84
N GLY A 58 -7.25 9.02 0.00
CA GLY A 58 -8.13 7.85 0.07
C GLY A 58 -8.00 7.09 1.38
N TYR A 59 -6.78 6.81 1.81
CA TYR A 59 -6.56 6.12 3.08
C TYR A 59 -7.07 6.93 4.28
N SER A 60 -6.81 8.24 4.29
CA SER A 60 -7.29 9.12 5.37
C SER A 60 -8.80 9.11 5.48
N ALA A 61 -9.51 8.94 4.35
CA ALA A 61 -10.97 8.89 4.34
C ALA A 61 -11.53 7.59 4.93
N ILE A 62 -10.85 6.45 4.73
CA ILE A 62 -11.36 5.13 5.17
C ILE A 62 -10.82 4.68 6.54
N ALA A 63 -9.62 5.10 6.93
CA ALA A 63 -8.95 4.59 8.11
C ALA A 63 -9.77 4.71 9.40
N PRO A 64 -10.48 5.83 9.68
CA PRO A 64 -11.29 5.94 10.89
C PRO A 64 -12.40 4.91 11.00
N ALA A 65 -12.97 4.47 9.87
CA ALA A 65 -14.06 3.50 9.83
C ALA A 65 -13.57 2.04 9.83
N LEU A 66 -12.28 1.81 9.60
CA LEU A 66 -11.71 0.48 9.38
C LEU A 66 -10.44 0.27 10.23
N PRO A 67 -10.57 0.00 11.55
CA PRO A 67 -9.41 -0.20 12.42
C PRO A 67 -8.47 -1.32 11.96
N GLN A 68 -9.01 -2.32 11.26
CA GLN A 68 -8.22 -3.45 10.75
C GLN A 68 -7.47 -3.13 9.44
N SER A 69 -7.65 -1.94 8.88
CA SER A 69 -7.02 -1.59 7.58
C SER A 69 -5.49 -1.62 7.64
N GLY A 70 -4.89 -1.16 8.74
CA GLY A 70 -3.44 -1.18 8.92
C GLY A 70 -2.87 -2.61 8.94
N PRO A 71 -3.36 -3.51 9.81
CA PRO A 71 -2.91 -4.91 9.81
C PRO A 71 -3.12 -5.63 8.49
N ARG A 72 -4.24 -5.41 7.80
CA ARG A 72 -4.52 -6.03 6.50
C ARG A 72 -3.57 -5.53 5.42
N LEU A 73 -3.28 -4.24 5.41
CA LEU A 73 -2.34 -3.63 4.49
C LEU A 73 -0.93 -4.20 4.69
N LEU A 74 -0.49 -4.28 5.94
CA LEU A 74 0.82 -4.86 6.29
C LEU A 74 0.92 -6.30 5.80
N GLU A 75 -0.10 -7.11 6.03
CA GLU A 75 -0.11 -8.51 5.58
C GLU A 75 -0.03 -8.62 4.05
N ALA A 76 -0.80 -7.79 3.33
CA ALA A 76 -0.75 -7.78 1.87
C ALA A 76 0.66 -7.44 1.37
N HIS A 77 1.30 -6.42 1.94
CA HIS A 77 2.66 -6.03 1.57
C HIS A 77 3.69 -7.13 1.89
N ARG A 78 3.54 -7.83 3.01
CA ARG A 78 4.39 -8.98 3.36
C ARG A 78 4.29 -10.08 2.30
N GLN A 79 3.08 -10.39 1.86
CA GLN A 79 2.86 -11.42 0.85
C GLN A 79 3.46 -11.03 -0.51
N VAL A 80 3.33 -9.76 -0.90
CA VAL A 80 3.95 -9.25 -2.12
C VAL A 80 5.49 -9.34 -2.02
N ALA A 81 6.08 -8.85 -0.93
CA ALA A 81 7.53 -8.89 -0.73
C ALA A 81 8.06 -10.33 -0.72
N ASP A 82 7.33 -11.26 -0.08
CA ASP A 82 7.69 -12.67 -0.04
C ASP A 82 7.64 -13.31 -1.42
N ALA A 83 6.61 -13.01 -2.21
CA ALA A 83 6.51 -13.47 -3.59
C ALA A 83 7.68 -12.93 -4.45
N LEU A 84 8.04 -11.66 -4.28
CA LEU A 84 9.19 -11.07 -4.98
C LEU A 84 10.50 -11.76 -4.58
N ARG A 85 10.67 -12.09 -3.30
CA ARG A 85 11.85 -12.80 -2.80
C ARG A 85 11.96 -14.20 -3.43
N ARG A 86 10.85 -14.88 -3.63
CA ARG A 86 10.80 -16.18 -4.29
C ARG A 86 10.83 -16.08 -5.83
N ARG A 87 10.85 -14.87 -6.37
CA ARG A 87 10.73 -14.61 -7.82
C ARG A 87 9.45 -15.19 -8.42
N ASP A 88 8.38 -15.18 -7.65
CA ASP A 88 7.06 -15.66 -8.01
C ASP A 88 6.18 -14.48 -8.46
N ALA A 89 6.28 -14.14 -9.74
CA ALA A 89 5.56 -13.02 -10.33
C ALA A 89 4.03 -13.23 -10.26
N GLU A 90 3.57 -14.45 -10.45
CA GLU A 90 2.14 -14.78 -10.41
C GLU A 90 1.53 -14.48 -9.04
N SER A 91 2.17 -14.94 -7.97
CA SER A 91 1.72 -14.66 -6.61
C SER A 91 1.81 -13.17 -6.27
N ALA A 92 2.86 -12.47 -6.72
CA ALA A 92 2.99 -11.03 -6.50
C ALA A 92 1.84 -10.27 -7.14
N VAL A 93 1.46 -10.60 -8.36
CA VAL A 93 0.32 -10.00 -9.08
C VAL A 93 -0.98 -10.33 -8.35
N ALA A 94 -1.20 -11.59 -7.99
CA ALA A 94 -2.43 -12.03 -7.31
C ALA A 94 -2.63 -11.30 -5.98
N TRP A 95 -1.59 -11.16 -5.17
CA TRP A 95 -1.68 -10.44 -3.90
C TRP A 95 -1.89 -8.93 -4.08
N THR A 96 -1.26 -8.34 -5.10
CA THR A 96 -1.47 -6.93 -5.44
C THR A 96 -2.91 -6.68 -5.84
N GLN A 97 -3.47 -7.52 -6.70
CA GLN A 97 -4.88 -7.43 -7.11
C GLN A 97 -5.83 -7.57 -5.92
N LYS A 98 -5.59 -8.55 -5.07
CA LYS A 98 -6.37 -8.76 -3.85
C LYS A 98 -6.32 -7.54 -2.94
N HIS A 99 -5.14 -6.94 -2.77
CA HIS A 99 -4.96 -5.74 -1.96
C HIS A 99 -5.74 -4.55 -2.51
N LEU A 100 -5.71 -4.34 -3.82
CA LEU A 100 -6.48 -3.28 -4.47
C LEU A 100 -8.00 -3.51 -4.33
N MET A 101 -8.45 -4.74 -4.44
CA MET A 101 -9.87 -5.08 -4.21
C MET A 101 -10.29 -4.88 -2.75
N ASP A 102 -9.40 -5.17 -1.80
CA ASP A 102 -9.65 -4.87 -0.40
C ASP A 102 -9.81 -3.36 -0.15
N HIS A 103 -8.99 -2.54 -0.80
CA HIS A 103 -9.15 -1.08 -0.76
C HIS A 103 -10.53 -0.65 -1.24
N ARG A 104 -10.95 -1.16 -2.39
CA ARG A 104 -12.27 -0.86 -2.94
C ARG A 104 -13.38 -1.24 -1.96
N ARG A 105 -13.32 -2.44 -1.40
CA ARG A 105 -14.28 -2.91 -0.39
C ARG A 105 -14.26 -2.03 0.85
N GLY A 106 -13.08 -1.53 1.24
CA GLY A 106 -12.94 -0.59 2.35
C GLY A 106 -13.72 0.69 2.12
N PHE A 107 -13.63 1.28 0.93
CA PHE A 107 -14.43 2.45 0.55
C PHE A 107 -15.92 2.16 0.59
N GLU A 108 -16.36 1.05 0.01
CA GLU A 108 -17.75 0.62 0.01
C GLU A 108 -18.27 0.42 1.44
N PHE A 109 -17.49 -0.25 2.28
CA PHE A 109 -17.85 -0.49 3.69
C PHE A 109 -17.94 0.81 4.49
N ALA A 110 -17.06 1.77 4.23
CA ALA A 110 -17.09 3.09 4.86
C ALA A 110 -18.22 3.99 4.33
N GLY A 111 -19.00 3.52 3.35
CA GLY A 111 -20.11 4.28 2.76
C GLY A 111 -19.63 5.39 1.83
N LEU A 112 -18.40 5.31 1.31
CA LEU A 112 -17.86 6.28 0.38
C LEU A 112 -18.15 5.87 -1.06
N ASP A 113 -18.49 6.87 -1.88
CA ASP A 113 -18.71 6.69 -3.31
C ASP A 113 -17.37 6.70 -4.04
N MET A 114 -17.06 5.61 -4.73
CA MET A 114 -15.80 5.48 -5.51
C MET A 114 -15.74 6.45 -6.69
N ASP A 115 -16.89 6.93 -7.17
CA ASP A 115 -16.96 7.87 -8.29
C ASP A 115 -16.99 9.34 -7.83
N ALA A 116 -17.07 9.58 -6.53
CA ALA A 116 -17.03 10.92 -5.96
C ALA A 116 -15.60 11.48 -5.91
N PRO A 117 -15.43 12.82 -5.91
CA PRO A 117 -14.14 13.42 -5.70
C PRO A 117 -13.52 12.98 -4.37
N ILE A 118 -12.21 12.71 -4.38
CA ILE A 118 -11.49 12.34 -3.17
C ILE A 118 -11.38 13.58 -2.27
N PRO A 119 -11.76 13.48 -0.98
CA PRO A 119 -11.61 14.60 -0.06
C PRO A 119 -10.13 15.02 0.07
N GLU A 120 -9.90 16.31 0.26
CA GLU A 120 -8.54 16.78 0.55
C GLU A 120 -8.06 16.16 1.87
N ALA A 121 -6.80 15.72 1.88
CA ALA A 121 -6.17 15.20 3.09
C ALA A 121 -5.97 16.35 4.08
N SER A 122 -6.52 16.20 5.27
CA SER A 122 -6.34 17.15 6.36
C SER A 122 -4.98 17.00 7.04
#